data_f54bf2b58fa11eeea3841c7d67a48118
#
_entry.id   f54bf2b58fa11eeea3841c7d67a48118
#
_cell.length_a   1.000
_cell.length_b   1.000
_cell.length_c   1.000
_cell.angle_alpha   90.00
_cell.angle_beta   90.00
_cell.angle_gamma   90.00
#
_symmetry.space_group_name_H-M   'P 1'
#
loop_
_entity.id
_entity.type
_entity.pdbx_description
1 polymer ?
#
loop_
_entity_poly.entity_id
_entity_poly.type
_entity_poly.pdbx_seq_one_letter_code
_entity_poly.pdbx_strand_id
1 'polypeptide(L)'
;VLRQHVYICHQLKVATPDAGRRDDFFREILSMSKPRISYVDPSTIKDPAMIAEFERCAREGTPRPESQAIRAHVPATFWSFANTWRDVFKNGVADHKIKELCRIYVSRSVLCEFCGNQRSIKAAKSGLKEDDYSDLINFESSTRYDERQKAALAYAEAITWDLPATDALWDRLHKHFSEPELVEIGYFVAITMGQQRWLRTLNIEHHQILAGTDGSMAPGFETLDALQRSKEAEDYWAKINVKPAKQAAE
;
A
#
# COMPACT_ATOMS: atom_id res chain seq x y z
N VAL A 1 -1.89 15.56 -18.91
CA VAL A 1 -2.52 16.69 -18.20
C VAL A 1 -4.04 16.70 -18.42
N LEU A 2 -4.55 16.58 -19.65
CA LEU A 2 -6.01 16.63 -19.92
C LEU A 2 -6.80 15.42 -19.38
N ARG A 3 -6.21 14.22 -19.29
CA ARG A 3 -6.90 13.01 -18.81
C ARG A 3 -7.05 12.95 -17.28
N GLN A 4 -6.16 13.59 -16.51
CA GLN A 4 -6.29 13.70 -15.05
C GLN A 4 -7.52 14.54 -14.65
N HIS A 5 -7.82 15.61 -15.41
CA HIS A 5 -8.99 16.46 -15.14
C HIS A 5 -10.34 15.77 -15.40
N VAL A 6 -10.40 14.85 -16.36
CA VAL A 6 -11.64 14.13 -16.69
C VAL A 6 -12.01 13.11 -15.60
N TYR A 7 -11.03 12.47 -14.96
CA TYR A 7 -11.30 11.50 -13.88
C TYR A 7 -11.74 12.17 -12.57
N ILE A 8 -11.22 13.36 -12.28
CA ILE A 8 -11.60 14.16 -11.09
C ILE A 8 -12.98 14.80 -11.28
N CYS A 9 -13.32 15.28 -12.49
CA CYS A 9 -14.64 15.86 -12.74
C CYS A 9 -15.81 14.88 -12.74
N HIS A 10 -15.59 13.60 -12.93
CA HIS A 10 -16.67 12.61 -12.89
C HIS A 10 -17.09 12.22 -11.45
N GLN A 11 -16.27 12.55 -10.44
CA GLN A 11 -16.58 12.28 -9.03
C GLN A 11 -17.26 13.45 -8.30
N LEU A 12 -17.31 14.66 -8.88
CA LEU A 12 -17.81 15.87 -8.21
C LEU A 12 -19.23 16.28 -8.59
N LYS A 13 -20.03 15.44 -9.24
CA LYS A 13 -21.48 15.65 -9.40
C LYS A 13 -22.25 14.83 -8.35
N VAL A 14 -22.03 15.09 -7.09
CA VAL A 14 -22.94 14.61 -6.04
C VAL A 14 -23.93 15.73 -5.77
N ALA A 15 -25.15 15.57 -6.29
CA ALA A 15 -26.29 16.36 -5.85
C ALA A 15 -26.50 16.16 -4.34
N THR A 16 -26.86 17.21 -3.61
CA THR A 16 -27.19 17.15 -2.18
C THR A 16 -28.24 16.06 -1.93
N PRO A 17 -27.95 15.00 -1.14
CA PRO A 17 -28.89 13.91 -0.94
C PRO A 17 -30.01 14.34 -0.01
N ASP A 18 -31.22 13.90 -0.33
CA ASP A 18 -32.39 13.88 0.53
C ASP A 18 -32.11 13.15 1.86
N ALA A 19 -32.79 13.52 2.95
CA ALA A 19 -32.51 13.03 4.32
C ALA A 19 -32.52 11.49 4.44
N GLY A 20 -33.40 10.80 3.72
CA GLY A 20 -33.43 9.33 3.67
C GLY A 20 -32.21 8.69 3.00
N ARG A 21 -31.62 9.35 2.01
CA ARG A 21 -30.35 8.91 1.37
C ARG A 21 -29.11 9.16 2.25
N ARG A 22 -29.20 10.09 3.21
CA ARG A 22 -28.10 10.29 4.17
C ARG A 22 -27.96 9.09 5.09
N ASP A 23 -29.05 8.56 5.60
CA ASP A 23 -29.00 7.41 6.51
C ASP A 23 -28.53 6.14 5.78
N ASP A 24 -28.92 5.94 4.53
CA ASP A 24 -28.41 4.83 3.71
C ASP A 24 -26.93 5.01 3.36
N PHE A 25 -26.50 6.23 3.05
CA PHE A 25 -25.08 6.56 2.81
C PHE A 25 -24.23 6.39 4.07
N PHE A 26 -24.72 6.81 5.25
CA PHE A 26 -24.04 6.56 6.52
C PHE A 26 -24.05 5.08 6.92
N ARG A 27 -25.13 4.34 6.62
CA ARG A 27 -25.17 2.89 6.78
C ARG A 27 -24.21 2.18 5.83
N GLU A 28 -24.10 2.66 4.61
CA GLU A 28 -23.13 2.16 3.62
C GLU A 28 -21.69 2.45 4.05
N ILE A 29 -21.39 3.66 4.56
CA ILE A 29 -20.08 4.01 5.14
C ILE A 29 -19.80 3.16 6.38
N LEU A 30 -20.75 2.94 7.27
CA LEU A 30 -20.58 2.08 8.45
C LEU A 30 -20.48 0.59 8.08
N SER A 31 -21.08 0.16 6.96
CA SER A 31 -20.88 -1.18 6.40
C SER A 31 -19.55 -1.32 5.66
N MET A 32 -18.95 -0.22 5.24
CA MET A 32 -17.62 -0.20 4.59
C MET A 32 -16.46 -0.45 5.56
N SER A 33 -16.70 -0.48 6.88
CA SER A 33 -15.66 -0.73 7.89
C SER A 33 -15.16 -2.18 7.96
N LYS A 34 -15.77 -3.10 7.19
CA LYS A 34 -15.37 -4.51 7.19
C LYS A 34 -14.62 -4.88 5.92
N PRO A 35 -13.54 -5.65 6.02
CA PRO A 35 -12.86 -6.16 4.84
C PRO A 35 -13.79 -7.07 4.03
N ARG A 36 -13.70 -6.99 2.69
CA ARG A 36 -14.52 -7.80 1.78
C ARG A 36 -14.16 -9.30 1.82
N ILE A 37 -12.93 -9.60 2.20
CA ILE A 37 -12.42 -10.94 2.48
C ILE A 37 -11.98 -10.95 3.94
N SER A 38 -12.39 -11.97 4.70
CA SER A 38 -12.01 -12.09 6.11
C SER A 38 -10.48 -12.27 6.25
N TYR A 39 -9.94 -11.81 7.34
CA TYR A 39 -8.55 -12.12 7.70
C TYR A 39 -8.44 -13.56 8.20
N VAL A 40 -7.38 -14.25 7.79
CA VAL A 40 -6.94 -15.46 8.51
C VAL A 40 -6.32 -14.99 9.82
N ASP A 41 -6.81 -15.50 10.93
CA ASP A 41 -6.23 -15.22 12.24
C ASP A 41 -4.82 -15.83 12.32
N PRO A 42 -3.76 -15.03 12.49
CA PRO A 42 -2.39 -15.53 12.57
C PRO A 42 -2.18 -16.58 13.67
N SER A 43 -2.97 -16.53 14.76
CA SER A 43 -2.88 -17.51 15.86
C SER A 43 -3.30 -18.93 15.43
N THR A 44 -4.06 -19.05 14.36
CA THR A 44 -4.50 -20.34 13.81
C THR A 44 -3.50 -20.96 12.82
N ILE A 45 -2.48 -20.20 12.42
CA ILE A 45 -1.47 -20.63 11.45
C ILE A 45 -0.47 -21.54 12.16
N LYS A 46 -0.23 -22.72 11.58
CA LYS A 46 0.69 -23.72 12.13
C LYS A 46 2.07 -23.72 11.45
N ASP A 47 2.19 -23.09 10.28
CA ASP A 47 3.46 -22.99 9.55
C ASP A 47 4.38 -21.97 10.23
N PRO A 48 5.50 -22.37 10.84
CA PRO A 48 6.41 -21.48 11.54
C PRO A 48 7.01 -20.40 10.63
N ALA A 49 7.23 -20.72 9.35
CA ALA A 49 7.77 -19.77 8.39
C ALA A 49 6.75 -18.67 8.06
N MET A 50 5.47 -19.01 7.98
CA MET A 50 4.39 -18.04 7.77
C MET A 50 4.21 -17.14 9.00
N ILE A 51 4.30 -17.71 10.22
CA ILE A 51 4.29 -16.93 11.48
C ILE A 51 5.44 -15.92 11.50
N ALA A 52 6.66 -16.37 11.21
CA ALA A 52 7.84 -15.50 11.16
C ALA A 52 7.69 -14.37 10.12
N GLU A 53 7.03 -14.65 8.99
CA GLU A 53 6.74 -13.64 7.97
C GLU A 53 5.73 -12.60 8.48
N PHE A 54 4.69 -12.99 9.22
CA PHE A 54 3.76 -12.03 9.86
C PHE A 54 4.49 -11.12 10.85
N GLU A 55 5.37 -11.69 11.68
CA GLU A 55 6.20 -10.93 12.61
C GLU A 55 7.14 -9.96 11.88
N ARG A 56 7.74 -10.41 10.77
CA ARG A 56 8.57 -9.55 9.92
C ARG A 56 7.76 -8.37 9.38
N CYS A 57 6.56 -8.61 8.85
CA CYS A 57 5.67 -7.56 8.33
C CYS A 57 5.34 -6.52 9.42
N ALA A 58 5.07 -6.97 10.65
CA ALA A 58 4.78 -6.08 11.76
C ALA A 58 5.97 -5.15 12.09
N ARG A 59 7.22 -5.65 11.92
CA ARG A 59 8.44 -4.87 12.22
C ARG A 59 8.90 -3.96 11.10
N GLU A 60 8.57 -4.25 9.84
CA GLU A 60 9.18 -3.58 8.67
C GLU A 60 8.33 -2.47 8.06
N GLY A 61 7.12 -2.26 8.58
CA GLY A 61 6.22 -1.19 8.16
C GLY A 61 5.48 -1.47 6.86
N THR A 62 6.09 -2.20 5.92
CA THR A 62 5.45 -2.68 4.70
C THR A 62 6.08 -3.99 4.25
N PRO A 63 5.28 -5.02 3.81
CA PRO A 63 3.82 -5.01 3.80
C PRO A 63 3.26 -5.09 5.22
N ARG A 64 2.01 -4.68 5.38
CA ARG A 64 1.33 -4.80 6.67
C ARG A 64 0.74 -6.20 6.87
N PRO A 65 0.68 -6.68 8.13
CA PRO A 65 0.11 -8.00 8.47
C PRO A 65 -1.30 -8.21 7.92
N GLU A 66 -2.14 -7.17 7.91
CA GLU A 66 -3.52 -7.25 7.43
C GLU A 66 -3.61 -7.73 5.98
N SER A 67 -2.77 -7.20 5.11
CA SER A 67 -2.75 -7.62 3.71
C SER A 67 -2.22 -9.04 3.54
N GLN A 68 -1.32 -9.48 4.41
CA GLN A 68 -0.84 -10.86 4.43
C GLN A 68 -1.87 -11.82 5.01
N ALA A 69 -2.66 -11.40 6.00
CA ALA A 69 -3.74 -12.21 6.57
C ALA A 69 -4.82 -12.54 5.54
N ILE A 70 -5.06 -11.64 4.56
CA ILE A 70 -5.94 -11.96 3.43
C ILE A 70 -5.27 -12.98 2.48
N ARG A 71 -4.00 -12.79 2.15
CA ARG A 71 -3.28 -13.72 1.27
C ARG A 71 -3.09 -15.10 1.89
N ALA A 72 -3.10 -15.20 3.21
CA ALA A 72 -2.93 -16.46 3.93
C ALA A 72 -4.05 -17.49 3.68
N HIS A 73 -5.20 -17.08 3.14
CA HIS A 73 -6.20 -18.02 2.63
C HIS A 73 -5.64 -18.96 1.55
N VAL A 74 -4.63 -18.49 0.80
CA VAL A 74 -3.98 -19.26 -0.26
C VAL A 74 -2.46 -19.16 -0.08
N PRO A 75 -1.80 -20.18 0.51
CA PRO A 75 -0.37 -20.15 0.78
C PRO A 75 0.50 -19.77 -0.43
N ALA A 76 0.13 -20.18 -1.63
CA ALA A 76 0.85 -19.81 -2.84
C ALA A 76 0.83 -18.31 -3.12
N THR A 77 -0.30 -17.62 -2.91
CA THR A 77 -0.38 -16.16 -3.05
C THR A 77 0.33 -15.41 -1.93
N PHE A 78 0.28 -15.96 -0.71
CA PHE A 78 1.03 -15.42 0.42
C PHE A 78 2.53 -15.41 0.12
N TRP A 79 3.10 -16.54 -0.26
CA TRP A 79 4.53 -16.67 -0.51
C TRP A 79 4.99 -15.96 -1.79
N SER A 80 4.18 -15.95 -2.84
CA SER A 80 4.49 -15.20 -4.07
C SER A 80 4.71 -13.72 -3.74
N PHE A 81 3.82 -13.13 -2.94
CA PHE A 81 3.95 -11.73 -2.55
C PHE A 81 5.08 -11.52 -1.52
N ALA A 82 5.17 -12.36 -0.49
CA ALA A 82 6.20 -12.25 0.54
C ALA A 82 7.61 -12.35 -0.04
N ASN A 83 7.85 -13.30 -0.97
CA ASN A 83 9.13 -13.46 -1.64
C ASN A 83 9.45 -12.26 -2.54
N THR A 84 8.49 -11.77 -3.33
CA THR A 84 8.69 -10.55 -4.13
C THR A 84 9.07 -9.37 -3.25
N TRP A 85 8.39 -9.21 -2.11
CA TRP A 85 8.69 -8.10 -1.20
C TRP A 85 10.05 -8.21 -0.54
N ARG A 86 10.44 -9.43 -0.15
CA ARG A 86 11.75 -9.69 0.44
C ARG A 86 12.88 -9.53 -0.57
N ASP A 87 12.74 -10.18 -1.73
CA ASP A 87 13.85 -10.38 -2.66
C ASP A 87 13.99 -9.19 -3.65
N VAL A 88 12.86 -8.68 -4.16
CA VAL A 88 12.85 -7.58 -5.13
C VAL A 88 12.79 -6.22 -4.43
N PHE A 89 11.79 -6.01 -3.57
CA PHE A 89 11.63 -4.68 -2.95
C PHE A 89 12.74 -4.37 -1.95
N LYS A 90 13.00 -5.29 -1.01
CA LYS A 90 13.91 -5.03 0.11
C LYS A 90 15.38 -5.28 -0.23
N ASN A 91 15.70 -6.38 -0.92
CA ASN A 91 17.05 -6.88 -1.10
C ASN A 91 17.53 -6.90 -2.56
N GLY A 92 16.77 -6.32 -3.48
CA GLY A 92 17.11 -6.29 -4.89
C GLY A 92 18.29 -5.34 -5.22
N VAL A 93 18.58 -5.20 -6.51
CA VAL A 93 19.75 -4.47 -7.01
C VAL A 93 19.54 -2.96 -7.10
N ALA A 94 18.30 -2.50 -7.32
CA ALA A 94 17.98 -1.09 -7.38
C ALA A 94 17.89 -0.47 -5.98
N ASP A 95 18.21 0.82 -5.88
CA ASP A 95 18.13 1.57 -4.61
C ASP A 95 16.74 1.43 -3.99
N HIS A 96 16.70 1.00 -2.73
CA HIS A 96 15.47 0.78 -1.99
C HIS A 96 14.66 2.06 -1.80
N LYS A 97 15.31 3.23 -1.65
CA LYS A 97 14.61 4.53 -1.52
C LYS A 97 13.84 4.86 -2.80
N ILE A 98 14.45 4.61 -3.96
CA ILE A 98 13.79 4.81 -5.27
C ILE A 98 12.56 3.91 -5.37
N LYS A 99 12.67 2.64 -5.03
CA LYS A 99 11.53 1.71 -5.03
C LYS A 99 10.42 2.15 -4.07
N GLU A 100 10.79 2.65 -2.89
CA GLU A 100 9.80 3.17 -1.93
C GLU A 100 9.09 4.42 -2.47
N LEU A 101 9.80 5.37 -3.08
CA LEU A 101 9.18 6.53 -3.73
C LEU A 101 8.20 6.10 -4.83
N CYS A 102 8.62 5.16 -5.71
CA CYS A 102 7.74 4.60 -6.74
C CYS A 102 6.51 3.91 -6.14
N ARG A 103 6.67 3.14 -5.04
CA ARG A 103 5.57 2.47 -4.35
C ARG A 103 4.52 3.45 -3.83
N ILE A 104 4.97 4.55 -3.22
CA ILE A 104 4.04 5.59 -2.71
C ILE A 104 3.45 6.40 -3.85
N TYR A 105 4.21 6.69 -4.91
CA TYR A 105 3.67 7.30 -6.13
C TYR A 105 2.49 6.48 -6.67
N VAL A 106 2.68 5.17 -6.87
CA VAL A 106 1.61 4.27 -7.30
C VAL A 106 0.42 4.33 -6.34
N SER A 107 0.64 4.27 -5.03
CA SER A 107 -0.43 4.31 -4.04
C SER A 107 -1.32 5.54 -4.16
N ARG A 108 -0.71 6.70 -4.32
CA ARG A 108 -1.43 7.97 -4.49
C ARG A 108 -2.14 8.03 -5.83
N SER A 109 -1.49 7.55 -6.88
CA SER A 109 -2.06 7.51 -8.24
C SER A 109 -3.30 6.62 -8.33
N VAL A 110 -3.29 5.44 -7.69
CA VAL A 110 -4.43 4.51 -7.71
C VAL A 110 -5.38 4.68 -6.52
N LEU A 111 -5.16 5.69 -5.66
CA LEU A 111 -5.98 6.00 -4.50
C LEU A 111 -6.11 4.82 -3.51
N CYS A 112 -5.03 4.10 -3.27
CA CYS A 112 -4.97 3.05 -2.24
C CYS A 112 -4.50 3.66 -0.91
N GLU A 113 -5.42 4.13 -0.08
CA GLU A 113 -5.10 4.73 1.22
C GLU A 113 -4.34 3.77 2.13
N PHE A 114 -4.80 2.52 2.23
CA PHE A 114 -4.11 1.48 2.99
C PHE A 114 -2.63 1.35 2.58
N CYS A 115 -2.35 1.39 1.27
CA CYS A 115 -0.98 1.26 0.77
C CYS A 115 -0.19 2.56 0.95
N GLY A 116 -0.85 3.71 0.76
CA GLY A 116 -0.25 5.04 0.87
C GLY A 116 0.16 5.42 2.28
N ASN A 117 -0.48 4.82 3.30
CA ASN A 117 -0.19 5.07 4.71
C ASN A 117 0.90 4.13 5.28
N GLN A 118 1.48 3.26 4.47
CA GLN A 118 2.60 2.42 4.89
C GLN A 118 3.93 3.10 4.57
N ARG A 119 4.92 2.92 5.45
CA ARG A 119 6.30 3.37 5.23
C ARG A 119 7.27 2.22 5.43
N SER A 120 8.27 2.14 4.57
CA SER A 120 9.37 1.20 4.75
C SER A 120 10.33 1.71 5.82
N ILE A 121 10.50 0.94 6.90
CA ILE A 121 11.49 1.24 7.93
C ILE A 121 12.91 1.27 7.34
N LYS A 122 13.22 0.40 6.38
CA LYS A 122 14.52 0.41 5.69
C LYS A 122 14.75 1.72 4.94
N ALA A 123 13.74 2.23 4.23
CA ALA A 123 13.84 3.49 3.50
C ALA A 123 14.01 4.68 4.46
N ALA A 124 13.26 4.71 5.54
CA ALA A 124 13.37 5.73 6.56
C ALA A 124 14.76 5.72 7.24
N LYS A 125 15.28 4.53 7.60
CA LYS A 125 16.66 4.38 8.09
C LYS A 125 17.73 4.82 7.09
N SER A 126 17.41 4.77 5.79
CA SER A 126 18.26 5.27 4.71
C SER A 126 18.08 6.76 4.43
N GLY A 127 17.28 7.46 5.25
CA GLY A 127 17.13 8.91 5.25
C GLY A 127 15.89 9.47 4.55
N LEU A 128 14.95 8.64 4.05
CA LEU A 128 13.65 9.15 3.59
C LEU A 128 12.81 9.62 4.77
N LYS A 129 12.24 10.83 4.64
CA LYS A 129 11.37 11.48 5.62
C LYS A 129 9.98 11.66 5.05
N GLU A 130 8.98 11.96 5.88
CA GLU A 130 7.61 12.20 5.42
C GLU A 130 7.52 13.31 4.38
N ASP A 131 8.31 14.36 4.52
CA ASP A 131 8.37 15.45 3.55
C ASP A 131 8.79 15.00 2.14
N ASP A 132 9.60 13.94 2.04
CA ASP A 132 10.06 13.41 0.75
C ASP A 132 8.93 12.76 -0.05
N TYR A 133 7.79 12.49 0.57
CA TYR A 133 6.62 11.96 -0.11
C TYR A 133 5.61 13.03 -0.55
N SER A 134 5.79 14.31 -0.11
CA SER A 134 4.77 15.35 -0.30
C SER A 134 4.49 15.66 -1.78
N ASP A 135 5.52 15.72 -2.62
CA ASP A 135 5.44 16.20 -3.99
C ASP A 135 5.42 15.08 -5.05
N LEU A 136 5.21 13.82 -4.64
CA LEU A 136 5.34 12.68 -5.55
C LEU A 136 4.46 12.78 -6.81
N ILE A 137 3.28 13.34 -6.73
CA ILE A 137 2.39 13.50 -7.90
C ILE A 137 2.89 14.60 -8.85
N ASN A 138 3.63 15.57 -8.32
CA ASN A 138 4.21 16.67 -9.09
C ASN A 138 5.74 16.56 -9.19
N PHE A 139 6.26 15.35 -9.18
CA PHE A 139 7.70 15.06 -9.06
C PHE A 139 8.55 15.78 -10.08
N GLU A 140 8.07 15.96 -11.33
CA GLU A 140 8.84 16.62 -12.38
C GLU A 140 9.21 18.07 -12.05
N SER A 141 8.28 18.83 -11.46
CA SER A 141 8.50 20.21 -11.07
C SER A 141 9.09 20.38 -9.67
N SER A 142 9.14 19.32 -8.88
CA SER A 142 9.64 19.36 -7.52
C SER A 142 11.18 19.49 -7.49
N THR A 143 11.67 20.30 -6.56
CA THR A 143 13.10 20.42 -6.25
C THR A 143 13.59 19.39 -5.22
N ARG A 144 12.69 18.55 -4.70
CA ARG A 144 12.99 17.51 -3.69
C ARG A 144 13.68 16.29 -4.28
N TYR A 145 13.46 16.04 -5.57
CA TYR A 145 13.96 14.85 -6.25
C TYR A 145 15.09 15.18 -7.20
N ASP A 146 16.15 14.38 -7.14
CA ASP A 146 17.19 14.42 -8.14
C ASP A 146 16.74 13.80 -9.48
N GLU A 147 17.54 13.94 -10.54
CA GLU A 147 17.19 13.48 -11.87
C GLU A 147 17.06 11.95 -11.96
N ARG A 148 17.81 11.19 -11.14
CA ARG A 148 17.70 9.74 -11.05
C ARG A 148 16.35 9.32 -10.43
N GLN A 149 15.94 9.98 -9.35
CA GLN A 149 14.64 9.75 -8.71
C GLN A 149 13.48 10.13 -9.64
N LYS A 150 13.59 11.28 -10.33
CA LYS A 150 12.58 11.72 -11.31
C LYS A 150 12.46 10.75 -12.47
N ALA A 151 13.57 10.21 -12.99
CA ALA A 151 13.53 9.20 -14.04
C ALA A 151 12.79 7.93 -13.60
N ALA A 152 13.04 7.44 -12.38
CA ALA A 152 12.31 6.29 -11.83
C ALA A 152 10.82 6.57 -11.61
N LEU A 153 10.49 7.77 -11.14
CA LEU A 153 9.09 8.20 -10.96
C LEU A 153 8.36 8.35 -12.30
N ALA A 154 9.05 8.85 -13.36
CA ALA A 154 8.49 8.89 -14.71
C ALA A 154 8.23 7.47 -15.26
N TYR A 155 9.11 6.51 -14.96
CA TYR A 155 8.87 5.11 -15.31
C TYR A 155 7.68 4.52 -14.55
N ALA A 156 7.59 4.80 -13.24
CA ALA A 156 6.44 4.40 -12.44
C ALA A 156 5.13 5.03 -12.93
N GLU A 157 5.18 6.29 -13.37
CA GLU A 157 4.04 7.00 -13.97
C GLU A 157 3.60 6.33 -15.27
N ALA A 158 4.55 6.04 -16.17
CA ALA A 158 4.25 5.40 -17.46
C ALA A 158 3.56 4.05 -17.26
N ILE A 159 4.06 3.19 -16.36
CA ILE A 159 3.45 1.89 -16.06
C ILE A 159 2.08 2.06 -15.39
N THR A 160 1.95 3.01 -14.45
CA THR A 160 0.71 3.17 -13.66
C THR A 160 -0.45 3.67 -14.51
N TRP A 161 -0.17 4.55 -15.49
CA TRP A 161 -1.17 5.23 -16.29
C TRP A 161 -1.23 4.76 -17.73
N ASP A 162 -0.48 3.70 -18.08
CA ASP A 162 -0.40 3.17 -19.46
C ASP A 162 -0.01 4.27 -20.47
N LEU A 163 1.04 5.04 -20.13
CA LEU A 163 1.54 6.09 -20.99
C LEU A 163 2.46 5.51 -22.07
N PRO A 164 2.58 6.17 -23.24
CA PRO A 164 3.51 5.74 -24.27
C PRO A 164 4.97 5.64 -23.74
N ALA A 165 5.57 4.49 -23.94
CA ALA A 165 7.00 4.28 -23.65
C ALA A 165 7.85 4.86 -24.80
N THR A 166 8.11 6.17 -24.74
CA THR A 166 8.86 6.89 -25.78
C THR A 166 10.36 6.66 -25.69
N ASP A 167 11.09 6.83 -26.81
CA ASP A 167 12.55 6.77 -26.82
C ASP A 167 13.14 7.77 -25.82
N ALA A 168 12.57 8.97 -25.69
CA ALA A 168 13.03 9.96 -24.74
C ALA A 168 12.92 9.51 -23.26
N LEU A 169 11.87 8.74 -22.92
CA LEU A 169 11.77 8.12 -21.59
C LEU A 169 12.89 7.10 -21.40
N TRP A 170 13.12 6.23 -22.38
CA TRP A 170 14.13 5.19 -22.28
C TRP A 170 15.55 5.76 -22.27
N ASP A 171 15.84 6.78 -23.07
CA ASP A 171 17.12 7.51 -23.03
C ASP A 171 17.38 8.11 -21.63
N ARG A 172 16.35 8.70 -21.03
CA ARG A 172 16.43 9.22 -19.66
C ARG A 172 16.68 8.11 -18.65
N LEU A 173 16.01 6.97 -18.78
CA LEU A 173 16.18 5.83 -17.87
C LEU A 173 17.58 5.23 -17.98
N HIS A 174 18.07 4.95 -19.19
CA HIS A 174 19.40 4.39 -19.42
C HIS A 174 20.55 5.33 -19.00
N LYS A 175 20.30 6.64 -18.96
CA LYS A 175 21.27 7.59 -18.41
C LYS A 175 21.51 7.41 -16.91
N HIS A 176 20.52 6.89 -16.18
CA HIS A 176 20.54 6.86 -14.71
C HIS A 176 20.56 5.45 -14.12
N PHE A 177 20.17 4.43 -14.88
CA PHE A 177 20.01 3.06 -14.40
C PHE A 177 20.65 2.05 -15.35
N SER A 178 21.20 1.00 -14.77
CA SER A 178 21.59 -0.21 -15.49
C SER A 178 20.35 -1.04 -15.87
N GLU A 179 20.48 -1.92 -16.87
CA GLU A 179 19.39 -2.82 -17.27
C GLU A 179 18.86 -3.69 -16.10
N PRO A 180 19.69 -4.29 -15.23
CA PRO A 180 19.19 -5.00 -14.06
C PRO A 180 18.32 -4.14 -13.14
N GLU A 181 18.70 -2.88 -12.92
CA GLU A 181 17.89 -1.95 -12.11
C GLU A 181 16.57 -1.61 -12.81
N LEU A 182 16.58 -1.40 -14.13
CA LEU A 182 15.37 -1.11 -14.90
C LEU A 182 14.40 -2.29 -14.90
N VAL A 183 14.91 -3.51 -15.05
CA VAL A 183 14.09 -4.73 -14.94
C VAL A 183 13.45 -4.82 -13.56
N GLU A 184 14.24 -4.59 -12.50
CA GLU A 184 13.74 -4.67 -11.13
C GLU A 184 12.71 -3.58 -10.81
N ILE A 185 13.00 -2.32 -11.17
CA ILE A 185 12.07 -1.20 -10.94
C ILE A 185 10.78 -1.42 -11.70
N GLY A 186 10.85 -1.76 -12.98
CA GLY A 186 9.67 -2.00 -13.83
C GLY A 186 8.81 -3.15 -13.31
N TYR A 187 9.43 -4.29 -13.01
CA TYR A 187 8.73 -5.43 -12.41
C TYR A 187 8.09 -5.07 -11.07
N PHE A 188 8.83 -4.40 -10.19
CA PHE A 188 8.33 -3.99 -8.88
C PHE A 188 7.13 -3.03 -9.00
N VAL A 189 7.22 -2.03 -9.87
CA VAL A 189 6.11 -1.08 -10.11
C VAL A 189 4.89 -1.80 -10.67
N ALA A 190 5.05 -2.70 -11.64
CA ALA A 190 3.94 -3.45 -12.24
C ALA A 190 3.21 -4.33 -11.20
N ILE A 191 3.95 -5.09 -10.39
CA ILE A 191 3.38 -5.88 -9.30
C ILE A 191 2.69 -4.98 -8.26
N THR A 192 3.35 -3.90 -7.86
CA THR A 192 2.83 -2.95 -6.88
C THR A 192 1.52 -2.32 -7.36
N MET A 193 1.46 -1.88 -8.60
CA MET A 193 0.26 -1.28 -9.20
C MET A 193 -0.92 -2.26 -9.21
N GLY A 194 -0.71 -3.49 -9.67
CA GLY A 194 -1.74 -4.53 -9.67
C GLY A 194 -2.21 -4.88 -8.26
N GLN A 195 -1.27 -5.07 -7.32
CA GLN A 195 -1.57 -5.40 -5.94
C GLN A 195 -2.33 -4.28 -5.22
N GLN A 196 -1.96 -3.03 -5.43
CA GLN A 196 -2.61 -1.89 -4.77
C GLN A 196 -4.01 -1.66 -5.30
N ARG A 197 -4.26 -1.84 -6.60
CA ARG A 197 -5.60 -1.80 -7.18
C ARG A 197 -6.48 -2.91 -6.61
N TRP A 198 -5.94 -4.13 -6.47
CA TRP A 198 -6.66 -5.22 -5.84
C TRP A 198 -6.97 -4.92 -4.36
N LEU A 199 -5.97 -4.52 -3.55
CA LEU A 199 -6.16 -4.20 -2.14
C LEU A 199 -7.21 -3.10 -1.91
N ARG A 200 -7.27 -2.11 -2.80
CA ARG A 200 -8.30 -1.07 -2.76
C ARG A 200 -9.73 -1.64 -2.87
N THR A 201 -9.92 -2.75 -3.58
CA THR A 201 -11.25 -3.38 -3.69
C THR A 201 -11.67 -4.12 -2.43
N LEU A 202 -10.75 -4.37 -1.51
CA LEU A 202 -10.99 -5.23 -0.33
C LEU A 202 -11.45 -4.47 0.90
N ASN A 203 -11.44 -3.14 0.86
CA ASN A 203 -11.79 -2.31 2.02
C ASN A 203 -10.99 -2.68 3.28
N ILE A 204 -9.66 -2.80 3.13
CA ILE A 204 -8.77 -3.10 4.25
C ILE A 204 -8.41 -1.79 4.94
N GLU A 205 -8.54 -1.77 6.26
CA GLU A 205 -8.07 -0.66 7.07
C GLU A 205 -6.71 -0.97 7.70
N HIS A 206 -5.91 0.06 7.88
CA HIS A 206 -4.66 -0.05 8.61
C HIS A 206 -4.95 -0.15 10.10
N HIS A 207 -4.46 -1.19 10.80
CA HIS A 207 -4.81 -1.44 12.19
C HIS A 207 -4.42 -0.29 13.13
N GLN A 208 -3.41 0.49 12.80
CA GLN A 208 -3.03 1.67 13.59
C GLN A 208 -4.08 2.78 13.49
N ILE A 209 -4.73 2.93 12.33
CA ILE A 209 -5.88 3.84 12.18
C ILE A 209 -7.04 3.35 13.04
N LEU A 210 -7.33 2.05 13.04
CA LEU A 210 -8.37 1.45 13.87
C LEU A 210 -8.08 1.59 15.36
N ALA A 211 -6.80 1.55 15.76
CA ALA A 211 -6.37 1.79 17.14
C ALA A 211 -6.35 3.28 17.52
N GLY A 212 -6.72 4.19 16.62
CA GLY A 212 -6.72 5.63 16.87
C GLY A 212 -5.32 6.26 16.86
N THR A 213 -4.32 5.59 16.29
CA THR A 213 -2.96 6.10 16.10
C THR A 213 -2.80 6.62 14.66
N ASP A 214 -1.82 7.52 14.44
CA ASP A 214 -1.52 8.00 13.10
C ASP A 214 -0.92 6.88 12.25
N GLY A 215 -1.67 6.43 11.26
CA GLY A 215 -1.27 5.34 10.36
C GLY A 215 -0.26 5.76 9.29
N SER A 216 0.08 7.04 9.19
CA SER A 216 1.04 7.57 8.19
C SER A 216 2.49 7.18 8.50
N MET A 217 2.80 6.91 9.77
CA MET A 217 4.14 6.58 10.21
C MET A 217 4.41 5.08 10.15
N ALA A 218 5.61 4.69 9.77
CA ALA A 218 6.02 3.30 9.85
C ALA A 218 6.04 2.83 11.32
N PRO A 219 5.45 1.66 11.65
CA PRO A 219 5.58 1.10 12.99
C PRO A 219 7.07 0.94 13.36
N GLY A 220 7.44 1.41 14.54
CA GLY A 220 8.84 1.37 15.03
C GLY A 220 9.56 2.71 14.97
N PHE A 221 8.97 3.75 14.35
CA PHE A 221 9.31 5.15 14.63
C PHE A 221 8.59 5.68 15.87
N GLU A 222 7.43 5.14 16.12
CA GLU A 222 6.71 5.28 17.38
C GLU A 222 7.26 4.16 18.26
N THR A 223 8.06 4.40 19.18
CA THR A 223 8.55 3.56 20.29
C THR A 223 8.21 2.04 20.25
N LEU A 224 9.04 1.21 20.85
CA LEU A 224 8.78 -0.22 21.16
C LEU A 224 7.36 -0.49 21.69
N ASP A 225 6.72 0.48 22.33
CA ASP A 225 5.34 0.44 22.80
C ASP A 225 4.29 0.29 21.69
N ALA A 226 4.52 0.81 20.48
CA ALA A 226 3.58 0.63 19.38
C ALA A 226 3.63 -0.79 18.82
N LEU A 227 4.82 -1.41 18.81
CA LEU A 227 4.98 -2.84 18.49
C LEU A 227 4.37 -3.73 19.58
N GLN A 228 4.43 -3.29 20.83
CA GLN A 228 3.88 -4.01 21.97
C GLN A 228 2.37 -3.89 21.99
N ARG A 229 1.81 -2.71 21.71
CA ARG A 229 0.36 -2.51 21.52
C ARG A 229 -0.21 -3.26 20.31
N SER A 230 0.58 -3.52 19.28
CA SER A 230 0.14 -4.40 18.19
C SER A 230 0.10 -5.88 18.60
N LYS A 231 0.87 -6.27 19.64
CA LYS A 231 0.76 -7.59 20.30
C LYS A 231 -0.39 -7.64 21.30
N GLU A 232 -0.68 -6.54 21.97
CA GLU A 232 -1.79 -6.40 22.92
C GLU A 232 -3.14 -6.29 22.21
N ALA A 233 -3.15 -6.09 20.88
CA ALA A 233 -4.32 -6.33 20.05
C ALA A 233 -4.53 -7.84 19.78
N GLU A 234 -4.28 -8.72 20.81
CA GLU A 234 -4.67 -10.14 20.74
C GLU A 234 -6.13 -10.30 20.32
N ASP A 235 -6.97 -9.34 20.69
CA ASP A 235 -8.36 -9.24 20.21
C ASP A 235 -8.54 -8.61 18.82
N TYR A 236 -7.49 -8.07 18.19
CA TYR A 236 -7.66 -7.35 16.92
C TYR A 236 -8.29 -8.24 15.85
N TRP A 237 -7.70 -9.40 15.61
CA TRP A 237 -8.19 -10.36 14.62
C TRP A 237 -9.54 -10.94 15.00
N ALA A 238 -9.80 -11.15 16.30
CA ALA A 238 -11.10 -11.59 16.79
C ALA A 238 -12.17 -10.52 16.59
N LYS A 239 -11.88 -9.25 16.89
CA LYS A 239 -12.83 -8.13 16.73
C LYS A 239 -13.22 -7.86 15.30
N ILE A 240 -12.28 -7.94 14.35
CA ILE A 240 -12.56 -7.68 12.92
C ILE A 240 -13.16 -8.88 12.19
N ASN A 241 -12.94 -10.10 12.70
CA ASN A 241 -13.52 -11.32 12.14
C ASN A 241 -14.86 -11.74 12.76
N VAL A 242 -15.41 -10.97 13.69
CA VAL A 242 -16.73 -11.26 14.24
C VAL A 242 -17.76 -11.28 13.11
N LYS A 243 -18.14 -12.50 12.70
CA LYS A 243 -19.29 -12.68 11.81
C LYS A 243 -20.50 -12.03 12.49
N PRO A 244 -21.28 -11.19 11.78
CA PRO A 244 -22.55 -10.74 12.33
C PRO A 244 -23.33 -12.00 12.73
N ALA A 245 -23.85 -12.01 13.96
CA ALA A 245 -24.76 -13.07 14.39
C ALA A 245 -25.79 -13.23 13.26
N LYS A 246 -25.96 -14.48 12.77
CA LYS A 246 -27.06 -14.77 11.84
C LYS A 246 -28.31 -14.22 12.50
N GLN A 247 -28.91 -13.18 11.91
CA GLN A 247 -30.28 -12.88 12.26
C GLN A 247 -31.04 -14.18 12.07
N ALA A 248 -31.54 -14.74 13.17
CA ALA A 248 -32.45 -15.84 13.13
C ALA A 248 -33.61 -15.37 12.25
N ALA A 249 -33.81 -16.05 11.13
CA ALA A 249 -35.00 -15.87 10.32
C ALA A 249 -36.16 -16.39 11.19
N GLU A 250 -36.98 -15.47 11.67
CA GLU A 250 -38.36 -15.74 12.04
C GLU A 250 -39.25 -15.63 10.81
#